data_1b8554f5058bea24c00e7b9e8b730d96
#
_entry.id   1b8554f5058bea24c00e7b9e8b730d96
#
_cell.length_a   1.000
_cell.length_b   1.000
_cell.length_c   1.000
_cell.angle_alpha   90.00
_cell.angle_beta   90.00
_cell.angle_gamma   90.00
#
_symmetry.space_group_name_H-M   'P 1'
#
loop_
_entity.id
_entity.type
_entity.pdbx_description
1 polymer ?
#
loop_
_entity_poly.entity_id
_entity_poly.type
_entity_poly.pdbx_seq_one_letter_code
_entity_poly.pdbx_strand_id
1 'polypeptide(L)'
;MIYPELIDTQMARVLPGILKSCRVECREPAMKYVVVRHEEQMTEDAYVLNEGTAYVPLFSERDLVLFQDENETRYARVNCAIQPVFTDMEELLQTCFEMNPMHPFLFMNACAKACRKEVLTGDDAILLEHADQKMELHPLFRAKVLSAIVRYYKRMADGIEDAKKDGSVSYLLSLDKDQLTRDERNGVCGTLIRCGHFSEAYEMVCRYGLEGLPVNLLLRLCGRMLLQNLFDRDDHLLYLTWYVFEHEKPDSVILDYLCEHFNGTVDQMYRVLMQGLRLRVETYDLEERLVAQMLFTGNTAKLDRVFELYASRKKTGENIVRAYFTVKSVEYFLENRPTDDKVFAFLEGAVQGSSDRERIPDIYLLALTKYYATLPELSEEQRRLCQSVVDVLLDAGMIFAYFKDLARFIHIPGNILDKEIIEYHGNRAVRPYLRLRILPQEEEFHYEEMRLVYRDIYIREKVIFEGETLEYQIEEEEDGVRKTKEKGEISCREIPGRSRESRFAALNEMSLSLKVNNETALREKMREYQKRDAAVSALFPIA
;
A
#
# COMPACT_ATOMS: atom_id res chain seq x y z
N MET A 1 -24.78 -36.87 24.07
CA MET A 1 -23.81 -36.27 23.14
C MET A 1 -23.19 -37.37 22.29
N ILE A 2 -23.17 -37.22 20.97
CA ILE A 2 -22.69 -38.25 20.03
C ILE A 2 -21.22 -37.90 19.65
N TYR A 3 -20.31 -38.86 19.77
CA TYR A 3 -18.91 -38.72 19.46
C TYR A 3 -18.54 -39.40 18.15
N PRO A 4 -17.75 -38.81 17.25
CA PRO A 4 -17.39 -39.40 15.96
C PRO A 4 -16.73 -40.78 16.06
N GLU A 5 -15.88 -40.93 17.08
CA GLU A 5 -15.13 -42.19 17.30
C GLU A 5 -15.99 -43.39 17.68
N LEU A 6 -17.20 -43.13 18.15
CA LEU A 6 -18.11 -44.15 18.63
C LEU A 6 -19.27 -44.47 17.66
N ILE A 7 -19.29 -43.85 16.47
CA ILE A 7 -20.43 -44.00 15.56
C ILE A 7 -20.68 -45.45 15.16
N ASP A 8 -19.62 -46.19 14.79
CA ASP A 8 -19.78 -47.59 14.38
C ASP A 8 -20.29 -48.47 15.54
N THR A 9 -19.82 -48.18 16.77
CA THR A 9 -20.32 -48.86 17.97
C THR A 9 -21.75 -48.45 18.32
N GLN A 10 -22.10 -47.20 18.15
CA GLN A 10 -23.42 -46.67 18.44
C GLN A 10 -24.49 -47.13 17.43
N MET A 11 -24.11 -47.37 16.16
CA MET A 11 -25.04 -47.92 15.18
C MET A 11 -25.62 -49.26 15.63
N ALA A 12 -24.81 -50.09 16.27
CA ALA A 12 -25.31 -51.37 16.83
C ALA A 12 -26.26 -51.19 18.03
N ARG A 13 -26.20 -50.05 18.73
CA ARG A 13 -27.01 -49.74 19.92
C ARG A 13 -28.38 -49.18 19.59
N VAL A 14 -28.56 -48.60 18.45
CA VAL A 14 -29.77 -47.83 18.08
C VAL A 14 -30.92 -48.75 17.66
N LEU A 15 -30.69 -50.05 17.48
CA LEU A 15 -31.64 -51.00 16.92
C LEU A 15 -32.01 -52.18 17.88
N PRO A 16 -32.27 -51.95 19.16
CA PRO A 16 -32.51 -53.08 20.10
C PRO A 16 -33.73 -53.95 19.76
N GLY A 17 -34.69 -53.43 18.99
CA GLY A 17 -35.88 -54.19 18.57
C GLY A 17 -35.73 -54.88 17.21
N ILE A 18 -34.74 -54.54 16.43
CA ILE A 18 -34.54 -55.01 15.04
C ILE A 18 -33.37 -55.99 14.98
N LEU A 19 -32.29 -55.71 15.70
CA LEU A 19 -31.13 -56.58 15.81
C LEU A 19 -31.37 -57.71 16.80
N LYS A 20 -31.21 -58.93 16.36
CA LYS A 20 -31.22 -60.08 17.26
C LYS A 20 -29.93 -60.14 18.11
N SER A 21 -28.82 -59.69 17.56
CA SER A 21 -27.53 -59.55 18.23
C SER A 21 -26.56 -58.70 17.39
N CYS A 22 -25.48 -58.23 18.02
CA CYS A 22 -24.36 -57.62 17.32
C CYS A 22 -23.18 -58.59 17.33
N ARG A 23 -22.51 -58.77 16.19
CA ARG A 23 -21.26 -59.47 16.07
C ARG A 23 -20.12 -58.53 16.43
N VAL A 24 -19.39 -58.89 17.47
CA VAL A 24 -18.18 -58.16 17.91
C VAL A 24 -16.94 -58.96 17.51
N GLU A 25 -16.09 -58.44 16.68
CA GLU A 25 -14.78 -58.98 16.34
C GLU A 25 -13.69 -58.20 17.08
N CYS A 26 -12.92 -58.85 17.92
CA CYS A 26 -11.78 -58.28 18.64
C CYS A 26 -10.46 -58.83 18.08
N ARG A 27 -9.56 -57.95 17.67
CA ARG A 27 -8.25 -58.32 17.11
C ARG A 27 -7.14 -58.39 18.16
N GLU A 28 -7.45 -58.13 19.43
CA GLU A 28 -6.53 -58.20 20.53
C GLU A 28 -6.56 -59.59 21.21
N PRO A 29 -5.51 -60.41 21.07
CA PRO A 29 -5.53 -61.79 21.60
C PRO A 29 -5.64 -61.87 23.12
N ALA A 30 -5.30 -60.83 23.83
CA ALA A 30 -5.40 -60.75 25.29
C ALA A 30 -6.85 -60.62 25.78
N MET A 31 -7.78 -60.21 24.95
CA MET A 31 -9.19 -60.04 25.31
C MET A 31 -9.92 -61.38 25.27
N LYS A 32 -10.59 -61.74 26.34
CA LYS A 32 -11.32 -63.03 26.51
C LYS A 32 -12.84 -62.85 26.56
N TYR A 33 -13.28 -61.70 27.02
CA TYR A 33 -14.69 -61.42 27.20
C TYR A 33 -15.06 -60.06 26.63
N VAL A 34 -16.32 -59.98 26.15
CA VAL A 34 -17.03 -58.71 25.87
C VAL A 34 -18.03 -58.52 26.99
N VAL A 35 -17.94 -57.45 27.72
CA VAL A 35 -18.88 -57.09 28.80
C VAL A 35 -19.76 -55.96 28.29
N VAL A 36 -21.05 -56.19 28.29
CA VAL A 36 -22.06 -55.19 27.95
C VAL A 36 -22.68 -54.70 29.26
N ARG A 37 -22.54 -53.40 29.51
CA ARG A 37 -23.22 -52.74 30.61
C ARG A 37 -24.48 -52.07 30.06
N HIS A 38 -25.62 -52.57 30.51
CA HIS A 38 -26.92 -52.03 30.18
C HIS A 38 -27.29 -50.92 31.16
N GLU A 39 -27.01 -49.66 30.79
CA GLU A 39 -27.17 -48.53 31.74
C GLU A 39 -28.62 -48.30 32.17
N GLU A 40 -29.59 -48.52 31.29
CA GLU A 40 -31.01 -48.35 31.65
C GLU A 40 -31.52 -49.44 32.62
N GLN A 41 -30.94 -50.61 32.57
CA GLN A 41 -31.33 -51.75 33.42
C GLN A 41 -30.39 -51.93 34.62
N MET A 42 -29.27 -51.17 34.66
CA MET A 42 -28.24 -51.29 35.70
C MET A 42 -27.68 -52.70 35.83
N THR A 43 -27.60 -53.46 34.71
CA THR A 43 -27.08 -54.83 34.65
C THR A 43 -25.84 -54.90 33.78
N GLU A 44 -25.03 -55.92 34.02
CA GLU A 44 -23.86 -56.24 33.18
C GLU A 44 -23.91 -57.70 32.76
N ASP A 45 -23.73 -57.97 31.47
CA ASP A 45 -23.64 -59.28 30.90
C ASP A 45 -22.27 -59.51 30.25
N ALA A 46 -21.65 -60.65 30.49
CA ALA A 46 -20.32 -60.99 29.94
C ALA A 46 -20.50 -62.10 28.90
N TYR A 47 -19.86 -61.90 27.74
CA TYR A 47 -19.87 -62.84 26.63
C TYR A 47 -18.46 -63.27 26.29
N VAL A 48 -18.23 -64.60 26.11
CA VAL A 48 -16.90 -65.13 25.77
C VAL A 48 -16.54 -64.79 24.33
N LEU A 49 -15.33 -64.28 24.09
CA LEU A 49 -14.76 -64.12 22.76
C LEU A 49 -14.23 -65.46 22.25
N ASN A 50 -14.97 -66.13 21.43
CA ASN A 50 -14.54 -67.38 20.77
C ASN A 50 -13.77 -67.03 19.49
N GLU A 51 -12.48 -67.32 19.44
CA GLU A 51 -11.60 -66.98 18.33
C GLU A 51 -11.67 -65.47 17.97
N GLY A 52 -11.78 -64.62 19.00
CA GLY A 52 -11.89 -63.15 18.82
C GLY A 52 -13.27 -62.66 18.40
N THR A 53 -14.30 -63.50 18.37
CA THR A 53 -15.64 -63.14 17.98
C THR A 53 -16.66 -63.45 19.09
N ALA A 54 -17.59 -62.53 19.34
CA ALA A 54 -18.74 -62.71 20.22
C ALA A 54 -20.02 -62.15 19.57
N TYR A 55 -21.16 -62.67 19.96
CA TYR A 55 -22.47 -62.16 19.61
C TYR A 55 -23.14 -61.61 20.87
N VAL A 56 -23.42 -60.33 20.91
CA VAL A 56 -23.92 -59.62 22.10
C VAL A 56 -25.21 -58.89 21.81
N PRO A 57 -26.21 -58.94 22.67
CA PRO A 57 -27.41 -58.12 22.56
C PRO A 57 -27.10 -56.70 23.07
N LEU A 58 -27.64 -55.69 22.39
CA LEU A 58 -27.65 -54.29 22.84
C LEU A 58 -29.13 -53.85 22.91
N PHE A 59 -29.53 -53.27 24.05
CA PHE A 59 -30.93 -52.92 24.33
C PHE A 59 -31.20 -51.42 24.29
N SER A 60 -30.16 -50.61 24.43
CA SER A 60 -30.27 -49.16 24.53
C SER A 60 -29.08 -48.47 23.91
N GLU A 61 -29.26 -47.19 23.50
CA GLU A 61 -28.19 -46.28 23.08
C GLU A 61 -27.13 -46.01 24.16
N ARG A 62 -27.48 -46.30 25.41
CA ARG A 62 -26.62 -46.09 26.58
C ARG A 62 -25.82 -47.32 26.96
N ASP A 63 -26.05 -48.44 26.31
CA ASP A 63 -25.32 -49.65 26.58
C ASP A 63 -23.84 -49.48 26.25
N LEU A 64 -22.97 -49.87 27.18
CA LEU A 64 -21.51 -49.73 27.08
C LEU A 64 -20.90 -51.10 26.77
N VAL A 65 -20.16 -51.19 25.66
CA VAL A 65 -19.37 -52.36 25.31
C VAL A 65 -17.97 -52.22 25.83
N LEU A 66 -17.53 -53.09 26.73
CA LEU A 66 -16.21 -53.17 27.33
C LEU A 66 -15.57 -54.51 26.95
N PHE A 67 -14.24 -54.52 26.90
CA PHE A 67 -13.46 -55.75 26.70
C PHE A 67 -12.74 -56.11 27.99
N GLN A 68 -12.65 -57.37 28.29
CA GLN A 68 -12.04 -57.86 29.53
C GLN A 68 -11.00 -58.94 29.20
N ASP A 69 -9.84 -58.84 29.83
CA ASP A 69 -8.76 -59.83 29.77
C ASP A 69 -8.92 -60.95 30.83
N GLU A 70 -7.99 -61.90 30.87
CA GLU A 70 -7.96 -62.98 31.85
C GLU A 70 -7.80 -62.49 33.29
N ASN A 71 -7.27 -61.26 33.51
CA ASN A 71 -7.06 -60.67 34.80
C ASN A 71 -8.21 -59.79 35.28
N GLU A 72 -9.37 -59.89 34.63
CA GLU A 72 -10.55 -59.10 34.88
C GLU A 72 -10.37 -57.59 34.65
N THR A 73 -9.28 -57.18 33.99
CA THR A 73 -9.06 -55.78 33.64
C THR A 73 -9.96 -55.41 32.44
N ARG A 74 -10.68 -54.30 32.56
CA ARG A 74 -11.63 -53.83 31.57
C ARG A 74 -11.08 -52.67 30.73
N TYR A 75 -11.31 -52.77 29.45
CA TYR A 75 -10.87 -51.79 28.45
C TYR A 75 -12.06 -51.26 27.64
N ALA A 76 -12.20 -49.94 27.65
CA ALA A 76 -13.22 -49.28 26.87
C ALA A 76 -12.83 -49.02 25.40
N ARG A 77 -11.55 -49.15 25.07
CA ARG A 77 -11.01 -48.97 23.74
C ARG A 77 -10.10 -50.13 23.38
N VAL A 78 -10.56 -50.94 22.46
CA VAL A 78 -9.83 -52.08 21.93
C VAL A 78 -10.00 -52.10 20.42
N ASN A 79 -9.02 -52.60 19.68
CA ASN A 79 -9.13 -52.75 18.24
C ASN A 79 -10.20 -53.81 17.90
N CYS A 80 -11.41 -53.38 17.70
CA CYS A 80 -12.58 -54.23 17.43
C CYS A 80 -13.44 -53.69 16.31
N ALA A 81 -14.17 -54.60 15.66
CA ALA A 81 -15.29 -54.27 14.76
C ALA A 81 -16.57 -54.79 15.40
N ILE A 82 -17.59 -53.94 15.47
CA ILE A 82 -18.92 -54.31 15.92
C ILE A 82 -19.85 -54.17 14.71
N GLN A 83 -20.47 -55.28 14.31
CA GLN A 83 -21.35 -55.32 13.16
C GLN A 83 -22.72 -55.85 13.57
N PRO A 84 -23.82 -55.22 13.12
CA PRO A 84 -25.15 -55.78 13.29
C PRO A 84 -25.23 -57.12 12.56
N VAL A 85 -25.98 -58.08 13.14
CA VAL A 85 -26.21 -59.38 12.52
C VAL A 85 -27.36 -59.25 11.54
N PHE A 86 -27.12 -58.50 10.47
CA PHE A 86 -27.95 -58.46 9.29
C PHE A 86 -27.14 -58.93 8.10
N THR A 87 -27.77 -59.69 7.23
CA THR A 87 -27.15 -60.21 6.01
C THR A 87 -27.11 -59.17 4.90
N ASP A 88 -28.01 -58.19 4.96
CA ASP A 88 -28.13 -57.10 3.97
C ASP A 88 -28.42 -55.77 4.66
N MET A 89 -27.52 -54.81 4.47
CA MET A 89 -27.63 -53.48 5.03
C MET A 89 -28.73 -52.67 4.32
N GLU A 90 -28.96 -52.90 3.05
CA GLU A 90 -29.96 -52.18 2.26
C GLU A 90 -31.39 -52.57 2.71
N GLU A 91 -31.63 -53.87 2.97
CA GLU A 91 -32.88 -54.36 3.55
C GLU A 91 -33.12 -53.76 4.95
N LEU A 92 -32.10 -53.66 5.77
CA LEU A 92 -32.18 -53.02 7.09
C LEU A 92 -32.57 -51.56 6.99
N LEU A 93 -31.92 -50.80 6.12
CA LEU A 93 -32.21 -49.38 5.93
C LEU A 93 -33.65 -49.19 5.43
N GLN A 94 -34.11 -50.02 4.48
CA GLN A 94 -35.47 -49.99 3.96
C GLN A 94 -36.48 -50.29 5.07
N THR A 95 -36.24 -51.31 5.86
CA THR A 95 -37.10 -51.68 7.01
C THR A 95 -37.19 -50.54 8.02
N CYS A 96 -36.08 -49.91 8.36
CA CYS A 96 -36.06 -48.76 9.26
C CYS A 96 -36.86 -47.59 8.70
N PHE A 97 -36.73 -47.32 7.40
CA PHE A 97 -37.44 -46.24 6.73
C PHE A 97 -38.96 -46.47 6.71
N GLU A 98 -39.39 -47.70 6.44
CA GLU A 98 -40.80 -48.08 6.47
C GLU A 98 -41.41 -47.99 7.87
N MET A 99 -40.62 -48.32 8.91
CA MET A 99 -41.07 -48.17 10.30
C MET A 99 -41.21 -46.70 10.69
N ASN A 100 -40.22 -45.88 10.39
CA ASN A 100 -40.19 -44.45 10.68
C ASN A 100 -39.09 -43.77 9.84
N PRO A 101 -39.43 -42.84 8.94
CA PRO A 101 -38.42 -42.09 8.16
C PRO A 101 -37.39 -41.36 8.99
N MET A 102 -37.70 -41.09 10.27
CA MET A 102 -36.77 -40.46 11.24
C MET A 102 -36.18 -41.49 12.21
N HIS A 103 -36.11 -42.77 11.80
CA HIS A 103 -35.58 -43.81 12.66
C HIS A 103 -34.13 -43.54 13.07
N PRO A 104 -33.77 -43.70 14.37
CA PRO A 104 -32.43 -43.40 14.87
C PRO A 104 -31.28 -44.10 14.11
N PHE A 105 -31.51 -45.29 13.56
CA PHE A 105 -30.52 -45.97 12.75
C PHE A 105 -30.21 -45.26 11.43
N LEU A 106 -31.23 -44.75 10.75
CA LEU A 106 -31.09 -43.97 9.53
C LEU A 106 -30.26 -42.73 9.82
N PHE A 107 -30.52 -42.05 10.94
CA PHE A 107 -29.73 -40.94 11.40
C PHE A 107 -28.25 -41.32 11.68
N MET A 108 -28.03 -42.44 12.40
CA MET A 108 -26.65 -42.90 12.67
C MET A 108 -25.92 -43.28 11.37
N ASN A 109 -26.61 -43.89 10.41
CA ASN A 109 -26.03 -44.17 9.09
C ASN A 109 -25.68 -42.90 8.34
N ALA A 110 -26.54 -41.88 8.34
CA ALA A 110 -26.25 -40.58 7.75
C ALA A 110 -25.07 -39.92 8.44
N CYS A 111 -24.96 -40.01 9.78
CA CYS A 111 -23.81 -39.54 10.55
C CYS A 111 -22.52 -40.28 10.17
N ALA A 112 -22.55 -41.59 10.01
CA ALA A 112 -21.40 -42.39 9.57
C ALA A 112 -20.93 -41.97 8.17
N LYS A 113 -21.83 -41.77 7.23
CA LYS A 113 -21.53 -41.23 5.89
C LYS A 113 -20.91 -39.85 5.99
N ALA A 114 -21.42 -38.94 6.84
CA ALA A 114 -20.85 -37.61 7.06
C ALA A 114 -19.43 -37.69 7.56
N CYS A 115 -19.13 -38.55 8.54
CA CYS A 115 -17.80 -38.75 9.09
C CYS A 115 -16.81 -39.36 8.09
N ARG A 116 -17.24 -40.26 7.24
CA ARG A 116 -16.43 -40.88 6.19
C ARG A 116 -16.34 -40.04 4.91
N LYS A 117 -16.99 -38.88 4.90
CA LYS A 117 -17.08 -37.98 3.73
C LYS A 117 -17.75 -38.64 2.51
N GLU A 118 -18.61 -39.59 2.74
CA GLU A 118 -19.38 -40.23 1.68
C GLU A 118 -20.45 -39.31 1.09
N VAL A 119 -21.01 -39.69 -0.03
CA VAL A 119 -22.06 -38.93 -0.73
C VAL A 119 -23.37 -39.10 0.01
N LEU A 120 -24.00 -38.01 0.43
CA LEU A 120 -25.30 -38.00 1.07
C LEU A 120 -26.43 -38.10 0.03
N THR A 121 -27.52 -38.78 0.38
CA THR A 121 -28.82 -38.70 -0.28
C THR A 121 -29.65 -37.53 0.24
N GLY A 122 -30.80 -37.24 -0.38
CA GLY A 122 -31.71 -36.20 0.13
C GLY A 122 -32.23 -36.51 1.54
N ASP A 123 -32.57 -37.78 1.78
CA ASP A 123 -33.06 -38.22 3.09
C ASP A 123 -31.96 -38.15 4.16
N ASP A 124 -30.71 -38.50 3.82
CA ASP A 124 -29.58 -38.34 4.71
C ASP A 124 -29.41 -36.86 5.12
N ALA A 125 -29.54 -35.92 4.17
CA ALA A 125 -29.41 -34.50 4.43
C ALA A 125 -30.50 -33.98 5.37
N ILE A 126 -31.75 -34.36 5.13
CA ILE A 126 -32.90 -33.98 5.98
C ILE A 126 -32.71 -34.51 7.41
N LEU A 127 -32.27 -35.76 7.56
CA LEU A 127 -31.99 -36.36 8.88
C LEU A 127 -30.92 -35.59 9.62
N LEU A 128 -29.83 -35.22 8.94
CA LEU A 128 -28.72 -34.48 9.54
C LEU A 128 -29.10 -33.04 9.90
N GLU A 129 -29.90 -32.36 9.10
CA GLU A 129 -30.44 -31.03 9.43
C GLU A 129 -31.34 -31.07 10.65
N HIS A 130 -32.23 -32.06 10.71
CA HIS A 130 -33.09 -32.22 11.88
C HIS A 130 -32.26 -32.45 13.14
N ALA A 131 -31.20 -33.23 13.03
CA ALA A 131 -30.29 -33.47 14.15
C ALA A 131 -29.54 -32.23 14.58
N ASP A 132 -29.00 -31.44 13.64
CA ASP A 132 -28.27 -30.19 13.95
C ASP A 132 -29.18 -29.18 14.66
N GLN A 133 -30.45 -29.15 14.30
CA GLN A 133 -31.40 -28.20 14.90
C GLN A 133 -31.97 -28.66 16.25
N LYS A 134 -32.14 -29.97 16.48
CA LYS A 134 -32.89 -30.52 17.60
C LYS A 134 -32.08 -31.36 18.57
N MET A 135 -30.86 -31.75 18.23
CA MET A 135 -30.03 -32.62 19.05
C MET A 135 -28.79 -31.88 19.56
N GLU A 136 -28.39 -32.18 20.78
CA GLU A 136 -27.15 -31.67 21.33
C GLU A 136 -25.96 -32.51 20.80
N LEU A 137 -25.32 -32.03 19.74
CA LEU A 137 -24.17 -32.67 19.13
C LEU A 137 -22.86 -32.16 19.76
N HIS A 138 -21.88 -33.05 19.90
CA HIS A 138 -20.55 -32.63 20.29
C HIS A 138 -19.98 -31.67 19.22
N PRO A 139 -19.30 -30.54 19.58
CA PRO A 139 -18.87 -29.51 18.62
C PRO A 139 -18.07 -30.04 17.43
N LEU A 140 -17.13 -30.95 17.66
CA LEU A 140 -16.34 -31.58 16.58
C LEU A 140 -17.19 -32.45 15.64
N PHE A 141 -18.20 -33.12 16.17
CA PHE A 141 -19.12 -33.92 15.39
C PHE A 141 -20.08 -33.02 14.62
N ARG A 142 -20.63 -31.99 15.27
CA ARG A 142 -21.48 -31.00 14.63
C ARG A 142 -20.79 -30.35 13.44
N ALA A 143 -19.50 -30.01 13.56
CA ALA A 143 -18.72 -29.48 12.44
C ALA A 143 -18.64 -30.45 11.25
N LYS A 144 -18.48 -31.75 11.50
CA LYS A 144 -18.49 -32.79 10.44
C LYS A 144 -19.87 -32.94 9.76
N VAL A 145 -20.92 -32.90 10.56
CA VAL A 145 -22.32 -32.97 10.07
C VAL A 145 -22.61 -31.73 9.20
N LEU A 146 -22.32 -30.53 9.71
CA LEU A 146 -22.54 -29.30 8.96
C LEU A 146 -21.72 -29.28 7.65
N SER A 147 -20.48 -29.71 7.70
CA SER A 147 -19.63 -29.84 6.50
C SER A 147 -20.24 -30.80 5.46
N ALA A 148 -20.80 -31.90 5.90
CA ALA A 148 -21.44 -32.86 5.00
C ALA A 148 -22.73 -32.33 4.36
N ILE A 149 -23.57 -31.65 5.14
CA ILE A 149 -24.78 -30.97 4.66
C ILE A 149 -24.43 -29.88 3.64
N VAL A 150 -23.46 -29.04 3.96
CA VAL A 150 -22.98 -27.98 3.05
C VAL A 150 -22.47 -28.58 1.73
N ARG A 151 -21.71 -29.68 1.78
CA ARG A 151 -21.29 -30.40 0.56
C ARG A 151 -22.46 -30.92 -0.27
N TYR A 152 -23.47 -31.48 0.39
CA TYR A 152 -24.67 -31.96 -0.28
C TYR A 152 -25.39 -30.82 -1.01
N TYR A 153 -25.73 -29.75 -0.33
CA TYR A 153 -26.45 -28.62 -0.92
C TYR A 153 -25.67 -27.89 -2.00
N LYS A 154 -24.36 -27.76 -1.83
CA LYS A 154 -23.50 -27.24 -2.90
C LYS A 154 -23.58 -28.08 -4.16
N ARG A 155 -23.51 -29.41 -4.03
CA ARG A 155 -23.63 -30.32 -5.17
C ARG A 155 -25.00 -30.22 -5.85
N MET A 156 -26.09 -30.10 -5.08
CA MET A 156 -27.44 -29.91 -5.62
C MET A 156 -27.60 -28.56 -6.32
N ALA A 157 -27.07 -27.49 -5.74
CA ALA A 157 -27.09 -26.14 -6.33
C ALA A 157 -26.23 -26.05 -7.61
N ASP A 158 -25.09 -26.74 -7.67
CA ASP A 158 -24.23 -26.81 -8.85
C ASP A 158 -24.74 -27.81 -9.90
N GLY A 159 -25.77 -28.64 -9.59
CA GLY A 159 -26.35 -29.66 -10.48
C GLY A 159 -27.25 -29.08 -11.57
N ILE A 160 -27.62 -29.93 -12.51
CA ILE A 160 -28.42 -29.57 -13.72
C ILE A 160 -29.94 -29.59 -13.45
N GLU A 161 -30.40 -30.19 -12.35
CA GLU A 161 -31.83 -30.31 -12.02
C GLU A 161 -32.38 -29.00 -11.42
N ASP A 162 -33.08 -28.21 -12.21
CA ASP A 162 -33.65 -26.91 -11.81
C ASP A 162 -34.59 -26.96 -10.61
N ALA A 163 -35.39 -28.04 -10.45
CA ALA A 163 -36.40 -28.14 -9.40
C ALA A 163 -35.83 -28.21 -7.95
N LYS A 164 -34.61 -28.68 -7.77
CA LYS A 164 -33.94 -28.77 -6.45
C LYS A 164 -32.94 -27.63 -6.20
N LYS A 165 -32.68 -26.84 -7.21
CA LYS A 165 -31.66 -25.80 -7.19
C LYS A 165 -32.04 -24.63 -6.26
N ASP A 166 -33.26 -24.13 -6.39
CA ASP A 166 -33.74 -22.97 -5.61
C ASP A 166 -33.82 -23.28 -4.11
N GLY A 167 -34.31 -24.48 -3.74
CA GLY A 167 -34.32 -24.91 -2.34
C GLY A 167 -32.91 -25.07 -1.76
N SER A 168 -31.98 -25.61 -2.56
CA SER A 168 -30.58 -25.78 -2.14
C SER A 168 -29.86 -24.45 -1.96
N VAL A 169 -30.08 -23.49 -2.85
CA VAL A 169 -29.53 -22.13 -2.73
C VAL A 169 -30.13 -21.41 -1.54
N SER A 170 -31.46 -21.52 -1.33
CA SER A 170 -32.14 -20.93 -0.17
C SER A 170 -31.57 -21.45 1.15
N TYR A 171 -31.26 -22.73 1.22
CA TYR A 171 -30.60 -23.32 2.39
C TYR A 171 -29.19 -22.72 2.59
N LEU A 172 -28.37 -22.68 1.54
CA LEU A 172 -27.03 -22.08 1.64
C LEU A 172 -27.05 -20.59 2.05
N LEU A 173 -28.08 -19.87 1.64
CA LEU A 173 -28.29 -18.48 2.05
C LEU A 173 -28.69 -18.36 3.53
N SER A 174 -29.49 -19.28 4.05
CA SER A 174 -29.97 -19.27 5.44
C SER A 174 -28.91 -19.68 6.47
N LEU A 175 -27.81 -20.31 6.04
CA LEU A 175 -26.75 -20.75 6.94
C LEU A 175 -26.10 -19.59 7.67
N ASP A 176 -25.79 -19.81 8.95
CA ASP A 176 -24.88 -18.94 9.70
C ASP A 176 -23.44 -19.18 9.24
N LYS A 177 -22.91 -18.24 8.44
CA LYS A 177 -21.59 -18.32 7.83
C LYS A 177 -20.44 -18.26 8.85
N ASP A 178 -20.70 -17.74 10.05
CA ASP A 178 -19.69 -17.69 11.12
C ASP A 178 -19.38 -19.08 11.71
N GLN A 179 -20.30 -20.03 11.58
CA GLN A 179 -20.10 -21.42 12.01
C GLN A 179 -19.35 -22.28 10.99
N LEU A 180 -19.16 -21.78 9.76
CA LEU A 180 -18.48 -22.50 8.70
C LEU A 180 -16.96 -22.33 8.80
N THR A 181 -16.21 -23.33 8.42
CA THR A 181 -14.77 -23.20 8.17
C THR A 181 -14.52 -22.29 6.97
N ARG A 182 -13.30 -21.79 6.82
CA ARG A 182 -12.90 -20.97 5.67
C ARG A 182 -13.17 -21.65 4.33
N ASP A 183 -12.80 -22.93 4.21
CA ASP A 183 -12.97 -23.69 2.96
C ASP A 183 -14.47 -23.88 2.62
N GLU A 184 -15.29 -24.08 3.62
CA GLU A 184 -16.75 -24.18 3.45
C GLU A 184 -17.35 -22.85 3.03
N ARG A 185 -16.98 -21.75 3.68
CA ARG A 185 -17.38 -20.39 3.27
C ARG A 185 -17.01 -20.09 1.83
N ASN A 186 -15.76 -20.37 1.46
CA ASN A 186 -15.30 -20.21 0.07
C ASN A 186 -16.08 -21.08 -0.90
N GLY A 187 -16.36 -22.31 -0.49
CA GLY A 187 -17.18 -23.22 -1.29
C GLY A 187 -18.62 -22.74 -1.48
N VAL A 188 -19.26 -22.23 -0.43
CA VAL A 188 -20.62 -21.63 -0.49
C VAL A 188 -20.59 -20.37 -1.37
N CYS A 189 -19.66 -19.45 -1.13
CA CYS A 189 -19.49 -18.26 -1.93
C CYS A 189 -19.33 -18.59 -3.42
N GLY A 190 -18.45 -19.54 -3.74
CA GLY A 190 -18.25 -20.00 -5.13
C GLY A 190 -19.52 -20.57 -5.78
N THR A 191 -20.33 -21.32 -5.01
CA THR A 191 -21.62 -21.84 -5.50
C THR A 191 -22.62 -20.70 -5.73
N LEU A 192 -22.74 -19.73 -4.82
CA LEU A 192 -23.59 -18.55 -4.99
C LEU A 192 -23.23 -17.76 -6.26
N ILE A 193 -21.93 -17.55 -6.53
CA ILE A 193 -21.47 -16.90 -7.77
C ILE A 193 -21.91 -17.70 -9.01
N ARG A 194 -21.77 -19.04 -9.00
CA ARG A 194 -22.18 -19.88 -10.13
C ARG A 194 -23.69 -19.84 -10.35
N CYS A 195 -24.46 -19.80 -9.27
CA CYS A 195 -25.91 -19.72 -9.31
C CYS A 195 -26.46 -18.31 -9.61
N GLY A 196 -25.61 -17.27 -9.63
CA GLY A 196 -26.02 -15.91 -9.99
C GLY A 196 -26.41 -15.03 -8.81
N HIS A 197 -26.21 -15.49 -7.57
CA HIS A 197 -26.45 -14.74 -6.33
C HIS A 197 -25.24 -13.86 -5.99
N PHE A 198 -25.01 -12.84 -6.84
CA PHE A 198 -23.80 -12.03 -6.78
C PHE A 198 -23.77 -11.07 -5.59
N SER A 199 -24.91 -10.50 -5.19
CA SER A 199 -24.98 -9.56 -4.06
C SER A 199 -24.61 -10.26 -2.76
N GLU A 200 -25.19 -11.43 -2.50
CA GLU A 200 -24.92 -12.20 -1.29
C GLU A 200 -23.49 -12.78 -1.27
N ALA A 201 -22.98 -13.18 -2.44
CA ALA A 201 -21.59 -13.58 -2.57
C ALA A 201 -20.62 -12.41 -2.33
N TYR A 202 -20.99 -11.21 -2.80
CA TYR A 202 -20.21 -10.00 -2.56
C TYR A 202 -20.17 -9.61 -1.08
N GLU A 203 -21.30 -9.67 -0.39
CA GLU A 203 -21.36 -9.46 1.07
C GLU A 203 -20.44 -10.45 1.82
N MET A 204 -20.41 -11.72 1.39
CA MET A 204 -19.51 -12.72 1.97
C MET A 204 -18.05 -12.34 1.73
N VAL A 205 -17.70 -11.90 0.54
CA VAL A 205 -16.34 -11.46 0.20
C VAL A 205 -15.94 -10.22 1.02
N CYS A 206 -16.83 -9.25 1.18
CA CYS A 206 -16.59 -8.08 2.01
C CYS A 206 -16.36 -8.44 3.49
N ARG A 207 -17.10 -9.43 4.00
CA ARG A 207 -17.02 -9.83 5.41
C ARG A 207 -15.86 -10.76 5.72
N TYR A 208 -15.57 -11.75 4.85
CA TYR A 208 -14.62 -12.84 5.13
C TYR A 208 -13.34 -12.79 4.29
N GLY A 209 -13.25 -11.88 3.33
CA GLY A 209 -12.08 -11.72 2.45
C GLY A 209 -12.11 -12.61 1.19
N LEU A 210 -11.11 -12.41 0.34
CA LEU A 210 -10.98 -13.05 -0.99
C LEU A 210 -10.17 -14.34 -0.99
N GLU A 211 -9.38 -14.55 0.07
CA GLU A 211 -8.37 -15.59 0.08
C GLU A 211 -8.95 -17.01 -0.05
N GLY A 212 -8.41 -17.79 -0.98
CA GLY A 212 -8.82 -19.15 -1.26
C GLY A 212 -9.98 -19.29 -2.23
N LEU A 213 -10.58 -18.18 -2.71
CA LEU A 213 -11.54 -18.20 -3.79
C LEU A 213 -10.82 -18.28 -5.15
N PRO A 214 -11.29 -19.12 -6.09
CA PRO A 214 -10.74 -19.18 -7.45
C PRO A 214 -10.88 -17.83 -8.18
N VAL A 215 -9.81 -17.35 -8.81
CA VAL A 215 -9.75 -16.02 -9.46
C VAL A 215 -10.80 -15.90 -10.58
N ASN A 216 -11.10 -16.97 -11.31
CA ASN A 216 -12.13 -16.98 -12.35
C ASN A 216 -13.55 -16.70 -11.79
N LEU A 217 -13.84 -17.14 -10.56
CA LEU A 217 -15.10 -16.81 -9.88
C LEU A 217 -15.10 -15.36 -9.40
N LEU A 218 -13.97 -14.88 -8.87
CA LEU A 218 -13.81 -13.48 -8.49
C LEU A 218 -13.93 -12.54 -9.69
N LEU A 219 -13.38 -12.91 -10.83
CA LEU A 219 -13.55 -12.17 -12.09
C LEU A 219 -15.04 -12.05 -12.48
N ARG A 220 -15.78 -13.17 -12.40
CA ARG A 220 -17.22 -13.17 -12.70
C ARG A 220 -18.01 -12.31 -11.70
N LEU A 221 -17.70 -12.40 -10.41
CA LEU A 221 -18.31 -11.58 -9.37
C LEU A 221 -18.00 -10.10 -9.61
N CYS A 222 -16.73 -9.77 -9.78
CA CYS A 222 -16.26 -8.41 -10.03
C CYS A 222 -16.98 -7.78 -11.23
N GLY A 223 -17.00 -8.47 -12.38
CA GLY A 223 -17.65 -7.95 -13.57
C GLY A 223 -19.14 -7.69 -13.38
N ARG A 224 -19.85 -8.52 -12.59
CA ARG A 224 -21.26 -8.30 -12.28
C ARG A 224 -21.50 -7.15 -11.31
N MET A 225 -20.66 -7.02 -10.27
CA MET A 225 -20.76 -5.91 -9.32
C MET A 225 -20.42 -4.58 -9.97
N LEU A 226 -19.44 -4.55 -10.87
CA LEU A 226 -19.09 -3.35 -11.63
C LEU A 226 -20.22 -2.87 -12.53
N LEU A 227 -20.94 -3.76 -13.19
CA LEU A 227 -22.11 -3.39 -14.01
C LEU A 227 -23.23 -2.75 -13.19
N GLN A 228 -23.31 -2.99 -11.91
CA GLN A 228 -24.30 -2.41 -11.00
C GLN A 228 -23.84 -1.09 -10.38
N ASN A 229 -22.52 -0.91 -10.17
CA ASN A 229 -21.93 0.20 -9.40
C ASN A 229 -20.81 0.91 -10.18
N LEU A 230 -20.96 1.11 -11.48
CA LEU A 230 -19.89 1.59 -12.36
C LEU A 230 -19.41 3.02 -12.00
N PHE A 231 -20.28 3.84 -11.44
CA PHE A 231 -20.01 5.25 -11.16
C PHE A 231 -19.74 5.56 -9.68
N ASP A 232 -19.99 4.59 -8.78
CA ASP A 232 -19.82 4.81 -7.35
C ASP A 232 -18.52 4.15 -6.86
N ARG A 233 -17.70 4.92 -6.15
CA ARG A 233 -16.51 4.39 -5.50
C ARG A 233 -16.90 3.54 -4.30
N ASP A 234 -16.60 2.25 -4.38
CA ASP A 234 -16.69 1.29 -3.29
C ASP A 234 -15.30 0.72 -3.01
N ASP A 235 -14.78 0.91 -1.81
CA ASP A 235 -13.43 0.49 -1.46
C ASP A 235 -13.28 -1.05 -1.46
N HIS A 236 -14.32 -1.81 -1.14
CA HIS A 236 -14.30 -3.28 -1.23
C HIS A 236 -14.31 -3.74 -2.69
N LEU A 237 -15.11 -3.07 -3.53
CA LEU A 237 -15.14 -3.35 -4.96
C LEU A 237 -13.82 -2.97 -5.62
N LEU A 238 -13.21 -1.86 -5.20
CA LEU A 238 -11.90 -1.44 -5.67
C LEU A 238 -10.83 -2.47 -5.30
N TYR A 239 -10.85 -2.99 -4.07
CA TYR A 239 -9.94 -4.04 -3.63
C TYR A 239 -10.14 -5.34 -4.42
N LEU A 240 -11.38 -5.78 -4.62
CA LEU A 240 -11.71 -6.95 -5.45
C LEU A 240 -11.22 -6.76 -6.88
N THR A 241 -11.47 -5.58 -7.46
CA THR A 241 -11.09 -5.25 -8.84
C THR A 241 -9.57 -5.25 -9.00
N TRP A 242 -8.85 -4.66 -8.04
CA TRP A 242 -7.40 -4.68 -8.00
C TRP A 242 -6.84 -6.10 -7.86
N TYR A 243 -7.41 -6.92 -6.98
CA TYR A 243 -6.99 -8.30 -6.80
C TYR A 243 -7.13 -9.12 -8.10
N VAL A 244 -8.26 -8.98 -8.80
CA VAL A 244 -8.48 -9.63 -10.09
C VAL A 244 -7.48 -9.13 -11.14
N PHE A 245 -7.22 -7.82 -11.18
CA PHE A 245 -6.24 -7.23 -12.09
C PHE A 245 -4.82 -7.79 -11.89
N GLU A 246 -4.43 -8.11 -10.67
CA GLU A 246 -3.10 -8.68 -10.40
C GLU A 246 -2.96 -10.15 -10.81
N HIS A 247 -4.05 -10.92 -10.82
CA HIS A 247 -4.02 -12.37 -11.01
C HIS A 247 -4.53 -12.85 -12.38
N GLU A 248 -5.30 -12.03 -13.07
CA GLU A 248 -5.89 -12.38 -14.38
C GLU A 248 -5.69 -11.28 -15.42
N LYS A 249 -5.95 -11.59 -16.69
CA LYS A 249 -6.00 -10.57 -17.74
C LYS A 249 -7.30 -9.77 -17.57
N PRO A 250 -7.23 -8.48 -17.25
CA PRO A 250 -8.41 -7.67 -17.06
C PRO A 250 -9.14 -7.44 -18.39
N ASP A 251 -10.45 -7.37 -18.32
CA ASP A 251 -11.29 -6.83 -19.40
C ASP A 251 -11.36 -5.29 -19.34
N SER A 252 -12.05 -4.69 -20.30
CA SER A 252 -12.19 -3.22 -20.36
C SER A 252 -12.95 -2.64 -19.17
N VAL A 253 -13.98 -3.34 -18.67
CA VAL A 253 -14.82 -2.85 -17.55
C VAL A 253 -14.02 -2.74 -16.26
N ILE A 254 -13.17 -3.74 -15.98
CA ILE A 254 -12.24 -3.72 -14.84
C ILE A 254 -11.27 -2.55 -14.95
N LEU A 255 -10.72 -2.33 -16.14
CA LEU A 255 -9.78 -1.23 -16.36
C LEU A 255 -10.46 0.13 -16.34
N ASP A 256 -11.68 0.27 -16.86
CA ASP A 256 -12.47 1.51 -16.75
C ASP A 256 -12.62 1.92 -15.28
N TYR A 257 -13.04 0.98 -14.43
CA TYR A 257 -13.21 1.24 -13.00
C TYR A 257 -11.88 1.58 -12.28
N LEU A 258 -10.81 0.85 -12.60
CA LEU A 258 -9.48 1.16 -12.04
C LEU A 258 -8.94 2.50 -12.54
N CYS A 259 -9.14 2.84 -13.82
CA CYS A 259 -8.73 4.14 -14.35
C CYS A 259 -9.50 5.30 -13.71
N GLU A 260 -10.73 5.08 -13.30
CA GLU A 260 -11.54 6.12 -12.64
C GLU A 260 -11.24 6.24 -11.14
N HIS A 261 -11.07 5.13 -10.42
CA HIS A 261 -11.07 5.15 -8.96
C HIS A 261 -9.76 4.72 -8.28
N PHE A 262 -8.87 4.00 -9.00
CA PHE A 262 -7.68 3.43 -8.38
C PHE A 262 -6.63 4.49 -8.03
N ASN A 263 -6.16 4.45 -6.80
CA ASN A 263 -5.11 5.31 -6.28
C ASN A 263 -4.10 4.44 -5.49
N GLY A 264 -3.03 4.06 -6.15
CA GLY A 264 -1.99 3.20 -5.59
C GLY A 264 -0.60 3.81 -5.68
N THR A 265 0.43 2.98 -5.64
CA THR A 265 1.81 3.42 -5.87
C THR A 265 2.00 3.82 -7.34
N VAL A 266 3.04 4.61 -7.61
CA VAL A 266 3.41 5.02 -8.99
C VAL A 266 3.52 3.81 -9.92
N ASP A 267 4.14 2.71 -9.47
CA ASP A 267 4.30 1.51 -10.28
C ASP A 267 2.98 0.78 -10.55
N GLN A 268 2.12 0.70 -9.55
CA GLN A 268 0.80 0.08 -9.68
C GLN A 268 -0.08 0.88 -10.65
N MET A 269 -0.18 2.20 -10.47
CA MET A 269 -0.95 3.09 -11.34
C MET A 269 -0.41 3.08 -12.79
N TYR A 270 0.92 3.05 -12.95
CA TYR A 270 1.53 2.94 -14.27
C TYR A 270 1.21 1.61 -14.97
N ARG A 271 1.14 0.49 -14.22
CA ARG A 271 0.70 -0.80 -14.79
C ARG A 271 -0.74 -0.73 -15.28
N VAL A 272 -1.64 -0.15 -14.49
CA VAL A 272 -3.05 0.06 -14.90
C VAL A 272 -3.12 0.93 -16.15
N LEU A 273 -2.39 2.05 -16.19
CA LEU A 273 -2.29 2.94 -17.35
C LEU A 273 -1.89 2.17 -18.62
N MET A 274 -0.82 1.40 -18.55
CA MET A 274 -0.31 0.67 -19.73
C MET A 274 -1.30 -0.38 -20.24
N GLN A 275 -2.04 -1.04 -19.36
CA GLN A 275 -3.08 -1.98 -19.76
C GLN A 275 -4.33 -1.26 -20.29
N GLY A 276 -4.73 -0.16 -19.67
CA GLY A 276 -5.84 0.69 -20.14
C GLY A 276 -5.60 1.19 -21.56
N LEU A 277 -4.41 1.70 -21.83
CA LEU A 277 -4.01 2.12 -23.17
C LEU A 277 -4.05 0.97 -24.19
N ARG A 278 -3.62 -0.22 -23.81
CA ARG A 278 -3.65 -1.41 -24.68
C ARG A 278 -5.08 -1.80 -25.07
N LEU A 279 -6.02 -1.71 -24.14
CA LEU A 279 -7.44 -2.01 -24.38
C LEU A 279 -8.26 -0.79 -24.84
N ARG A 280 -7.62 0.37 -25.05
CA ARG A 280 -8.23 1.62 -25.51
C ARG A 280 -9.30 2.17 -24.55
N VAL A 281 -9.11 1.96 -23.27
CA VAL A 281 -9.93 2.54 -22.20
C VAL A 281 -9.58 4.01 -21.99
N GLU A 282 -10.51 4.82 -21.50
CA GLU A 282 -10.22 6.20 -21.11
C GLU A 282 -9.30 6.23 -19.89
N THR A 283 -8.16 6.91 -19.99
CA THR A 283 -7.11 6.89 -18.96
C THR A 283 -6.74 8.27 -18.41
N TYR A 284 -7.45 9.31 -18.84
CA TYR A 284 -7.07 10.69 -18.53
C TYR A 284 -7.00 10.98 -17.02
N ASP A 285 -8.02 10.60 -16.26
CA ASP A 285 -8.07 10.84 -14.81
C ASP A 285 -7.00 10.04 -14.06
N LEU A 286 -6.70 8.83 -14.54
CA LEU A 286 -5.58 8.04 -14.00
C LEU A 286 -4.23 8.70 -14.28
N GLU A 287 -4.03 9.26 -15.48
CA GLU A 287 -2.80 9.96 -15.85
C GLU A 287 -2.56 11.18 -14.95
N GLU A 288 -3.59 11.96 -14.67
CA GLU A 288 -3.49 13.10 -13.75
C GLU A 288 -3.13 12.66 -12.32
N ARG A 289 -3.82 11.66 -11.80
CA ARG A 289 -3.51 11.12 -10.46
C ARG A 289 -2.12 10.50 -10.40
N LEU A 290 -1.72 9.79 -11.45
CA LEU A 290 -0.37 9.21 -11.53
C LEU A 290 0.71 10.29 -11.50
N VAL A 291 0.55 11.36 -12.26
CA VAL A 291 1.50 12.47 -12.26
C VAL A 291 1.49 13.18 -10.91
N ALA A 292 0.34 13.40 -10.29
CA ALA A 292 0.24 13.96 -8.94
C ALA A 292 0.96 13.08 -7.91
N GLN A 293 0.83 11.76 -8.01
CA GLN A 293 1.53 10.80 -7.14
C GLN A 293 3.04 10.79 -7.37
N MET A 294 3.49 10.91 -8.62
CA MET A 294 4.92 11.06 -8.93
C MET A 294 5.50 12.31 -8.29
N LEU A 295 4.80 13.43 -8.35
CA LEU A 295 5.19 14.68 -7.72
C LEU A 295 5.26 14.56 -6.20
N PHE A 296 4.23 13.96 -5.59
CA PHE A 296 4.14 13.80 -4.14
C PHE A 296 5.25 12.90 -3.59
N THR A 297 5.55 11.81 -4.28
CA THR A 297 6.56 10.83 -3.82
C THR A 297 7.98 11.14 -4.27
N GLY A 298 8.18 12.07 -5.20
CA GLY A 298 9.46 12.31 -5.86
C GLY A 298 9.89 11.18 -6.82
N ASN A 299 9.04 10.19 -7.07
CA ASN A 299 9.35 9.09 -8.01
C ASN A 299 8.96 9.48 -9.44
N THR A 300 9.83 10.23 -10.10
CA THR A 300 9.59 10.78 -11.45
C THR A 300 10.15 9.92 -12.58
N ALA A 301 10.70 8.74 -12.29
CA ALA A 301 11.40 7.88 -13.27
C ALA A 301 10.56 7.51 -14.53
N LYS A 302 9.23 7.52 -14.42
CA LYS A 302 8.32 7.18 -15.54
C LYS A 302 7.63 8.41 -16.14
N LEU A 303 7.94 9.60 -15.66
CA LEU A 303 7.25 10.82 -16.05
C LEU A 303 7.45 11.14 -17.54
N ASP A 304 8.67 11.02 -18.06
CA ASP A 304 8.96 11.26 -19.46
C ASP A 304 8.11 10.36 -20.37
N ARG A 305 7.99 9.08 -19.99
CA ARG A 305 7.19 8.13 -20.76
C ARG A 305 5.69 8.43 -20.71
N VAL A 306 5.17 8.83 -19.57
CA VAL A 306 3.76 9.24 -19.42
C VAL A 306 3.50 10.49 -20.26
N PHE A 307 4.41 11.46 -20.23
CA PHE A 307 4.30 12.68 -21.01
C PHE A 307 4.34 12.41 -22.54
N GLU A 308 5.25 11.56 -23.02
CA GLU A 308 5.31 11.13 -24.42
C GLU A 308 4.02 10.47 -24.89
N LEU A 309 3.47 9.54 -24.11
CA LEU A 309 2.21 8.86 -24.39
C LEU A 309 1.05 9.86 -24.46
N TYR A 310 1.03 10.82 -23.58
CA TYR A 310 0.04 11.88 -23.53
C TYR A 310 0.16 12.79 -24.78
N ALA A 311 1.35 13.31 -25.05
CA ALA A 311 1.62 14.19 -26.20
C ALA A 311 1.28 13.54 -27.54
N SER A 312 1.47 12.21 -27.66
CA SER A 312 1.18 11.46 -28.90
C SER A 312 -0.33 11.41 -29.25
N ARG A 313 -1.22 11.66 -28.28
CA ARG A 313 -2.67 11.52 -28.48
C ARG A 313 -3.40 12.81 -28.89
N LYS A 314 -2.70 13.91 -29.05
CA LYS A 314 -3.26 15.23 -29.42
C LYS A 314 -4.36 15.76 -28.48
N LYS A 315 -4.50 15.21 -27.29
CA LYS A 315 -5.35 15.75 -26.23
C LYS A 315 -4.50 16.66 -25.33
N THR A 316 -4.86 17.92 -25.17
CA THR A 316 -4.12 18.90 -24.39
C THR A 316 -4.82 19.11 -23.04
N GLY A 317 -4.43 18.35 -22.02
CA GLY A 317 -4.75 18.69 -20.64
C GLY A 317 -3.67 19.62 -20.09
N GLU A 318 -4.01 20.83 -19.77
CA GLU A 318 -3.07 21.81 -19.21
C GLU A 318 -2.35 21.30 -17.96
N ASN A 319 -3.03 20.49 -17.14
CA ASN A 319 -2.50 20.02 -15.85
C ASN A 319 -1.32 19.07 -15.99
N ILE A 320 -1.37 18.11 -16.92
CA ILE A 320 -0.27 17.16 -17.14
C ILE A 320 0.96 17.87 -17.71
N VAL A 321 0.72 18.79 -18.67
CA VAL A 321 1.78 19.60 -19.27
C VAL A 321 2.45 20.46 -18.19
N ARG A 322 1.68 21.18 -17.40
CA ARG A 322 2.19 21.99 -16.27
C ARG A 322 2.96 21.13 -15.27
N ALA A 323 2.41 19.98 -14.89
CA ALA A 323 3.05 19.07 -13.95
C ALA A 323 4.40 18.57 -14.47
N TYR A 324 4.46 18.18 -15.74
CA TYR A 324 5.71 17.73 -16.38
C TYR A 324 6.79 18.82 -16.31
N PHE A 325 6.48 20.02 -16.79
CA PHE A 325 7.46 21.12 -16.81
C PHE A 325 7.80 21.61 -15.40
N THR A 326 6.88 21.53 -14.45
CA THR A 326 7.16 21.81 -13.04
C THR A 326 8.19 20.82 -12.49
N VAL A 327 8.03 19.52 -12.74
CA VAL A 327 9.01 18.50 -12.29
C VAL A 327 10.36 18.75 -12.92
N LYS A 328 10.41 18.96 -14.25
CA LYS A 328 11.67 19.21 -14.95
C LYS A 328 12.36 20.47 -14.44
N SER A 329 11.61 21.52 -14.11
CA SER A 329 12.15 22.73 -13.50
C SER A 329 12.70 22.47 -12.10
N VAL A 330 12.02 21.65 -11.28
CA VAL A 330 12.47 21.23 -9.95
C VAL A 330 13.76 20.41 -10.05
N GLU A 331 13.77 19.38 -10.91
CA GLU A 331 14.95 18.53 -11.14
C GLU A 331 16.17 19.38 -11.57
N TYR A 332 15.96 20.33 -12.48
CA TYR A 332 17.03 21.21 -12.94
C TYR A 332 17.50 22.20 -11.87
N PHE A 333 16.57 22.89 -11.23
CA PHE A 333 16.91 23.97 -10.31
C PHE A 333 17.41 23.47 -8.96
N LEU A 334 16.69 22.53 -8.32
CA LEU A 334 17.00 22.03 -6.98
C LEU A 334 17.97 20.87 -6.97
N GLU A 335 17.86 19.96 -7.92
CA GLU A 335 18.65 18.73 -7.93
C GLU A 335 19.86 18.78 -8.88
N ASN A 336 20.06 19.91 -9.56
CA ASN A 336 21.13 20.12 -10.55
C ASN A 336 21.17 19.06 -11.66
N ARG A 337 20.02 18.47 -12.02
CA ARG A 337 19.93 17.51 -13.12
C ARG A 337 19.86 18.24 -14.47
N PRO A 338 20.59 17.76 -15.48
CA PRO A 338 20.47 18.31 -16.82
C PRO A 338 19.07 18.08 -17.39
N THR A 339 18.57 19.01 -18.19
CA THR A 339 17.27 18.91 -18.85
C THR A 339 17.37 19.29 -20.32
N ASP A 340 16.32 18.99 -21.11
CA ASP A 340 16.25 19.26 -22.56
C ASP A 340 15.97 20.77 -22.79
N ASP A 341 16.57 21.35 -23.81
CA ASP A 341 16.34 22.74 -24.25
C ASP A 341 14.86 23.05 -24.53
N LYS A 342 14.08 22.04 -24.90
CA LYS A 342 12.61 22.15 -25.07
C LYS A 342 11.90 22.56 -23.78
N VAL A 343 12.45 22.22 -22.63
CA VAL A 343 11.91 22.65 -21.33
C VAL A 343 12.03 24.15 -21.22
N PHE A 344 13.21 24.70 -21.50
CA PHE A 344 13.43 26.15 -21.40
C PHE A 344 12.62 26.94 -22.44
N ALA A 345 12.49 26.42 -23.67
CA ALA A 345 11.63 27.02 -24.68
C ALA A 345 10.14 27.06 -24.23
N PHE A 346 9.67 26.02 -23.54
CA PHE A 346 8.33 26.04 -22.94
C PHE A 346 8.23 27.08 -21.81
N LEU A 347 9.23 27.17 -20.91
CA LEU A 347 9.24 28.14 -19.83
C LEU A 347 9.25 29.58 -20.35
N GLU A 348 10.06 29.89 -21.37
CA GLU A 348 10.06 31.19 -22.05
C GLU A 348 8.68 31.54 -22.59
N GLY A 349 8.05 30.60 -23.33
CA GLY A 349 6.71 30.79 -23.87
C GLY A 349 5.65 30.98 -22.79
N ALA A 350 5.73 30.25 -21.68
CA ALA A 350 4.81 30.36 -20.56
C ALA A 350 4.91 31.73 -19.84
N VAL A 351 6.14 32.25 -19.69
CA VAL A 351 6.38 33.55 -19.05
C VAL A 351 5.98 34.70 -19.99
N GLN A 352 6.29 34.62 -21.27
CA GLN A 352 5.92 35.64 -22.27
C GLN A 352 4.42 35.70 -22.54
N GLY A 353 3.76 34.53 -22.60
CA GLY A 353 2.33 34.42 -22.91
C GLY A 353 1.40 34.75 -21.74
N SER A 354 1.91 34.89 -20.53
CA SER A 354 1.08 35.18 -19.35
C SER A 354 0.93 36.69 -19.16
N SER A 355 -0.32 37.14 -19.21
CA SER A 355 -0.68 38.52 -18.81
C SER A 355 -0.74 38.68 -17.28
N ASP A 356 -0.79 37.58 -16.54
CA ASP A 356 -0.92 37.54 -15.09
C ASP A 356 0.25 36.75 -14.50
N ARG A 357 1.27 37.46 -14.02
CA ARG A 357 2.50 36.87 -13.47
C ARG A 357 2.28 36.07 -12.18
N GLU A 358 1.22 36.35 -11.42
CA GLU A 358 0.87 35.62 -10.20
C GLU A 358 0.49 34.16 -10.48
N ARG A 359 0.19 33.82 -11.73
CA ARG A 359 -0.15 32.45 -12.13
C ARG A 359 1.04 31.61 -12.61
N ILE A 360 2.22 32.22 -12.73
CA ILE A 360 3.43 31.48 -13.15
C ILE A 360 4.09 30.89 -11.90
N PRO A 361 4.34 29.57 -11.86
CA PRO A 361 5.08 28.98 -10.74
C PRO A 361 6.47 29.58 -10.59
N ASP A 362 6.87 30.00 -9.38
CA ASP A 362 8.20 30.56 -9.08
C ASP A 362 9.32 29.66 -9.60
N ILE A 363 9.14 28.36 -9.55
CA ILE A 363 10.14 27.40 -10.01
C ILE A 363 10.46 27.54 -11.51
N TYR A 364 9.51 28.03 -12.32
CA TYR A 364 9.76 28.31 -13.75
C TYR A 364 10.70 29.50 -13.90
N LEU A 365 10.46 30.55 -13.11
CA LEU A 365 11.28 31.76 -13.11
C LEU A 365 12.71 31.45 -12.64
N LEU A 366 12.82 30.65 -11.57
CA LEU A 366 14.11 30.23 -11.00
C LEU A 366 14.88 29.34 -11.97
N ALA A 367 14.23 28.34 -12.57
CA ALA A 367 14.88 27.44 -13.54
C ALA A 367 15.35 28.21 -14.78
N LEU A 368 14.52 29.14 -15.29
CA LEU A 368 14.85 29.92 -16.46
C LEU A 368 16.02 30.88 -16.22
N THR A 369 16.04 31.58 -15.08
CA THR A 369 17.17 32.49 -14.74
C THR A 369 18.46 31.73 -14.51
N LYS A 370 18.41 30.57 -13.84
CA LYS A 370 19.60 29.71 -13.68
C LYS A 370 20.13 29.22 -15.04
N TYR A 371 19.24 28.84 -15.96
CA TYR A 371 19.60 28.46 -17.32
C TYR A 371 20.32 29.62 -18.05
N TYR A 372 19.75 30.81 -18.01
CA TYR A 372 20.35 31.98 -18.64
C TYR A 372 21.74 32.31 -18.07
N ALA A 373 21.97 32.06 -16.79
CA ALA A 373 23.29 32.23 -16.18
C ALA A 373 24.36 31.31 -16.77
N THR A 374 23.96 30.15 -17.32
CA THR A 374 24.89 29.19 -17.93
C THR A 374 25.22 29.51 -19.40
N LEU A 375 24.40 30.31 -20.07
CA LEU A 375 24.57 30.59 -21.50
C LEU A 375 25.72 31.55 -21.75
N PRO A 376 26.49 31.39 -22.85
CA PRO A 376 27.57 32.32 -23.21
C PRO A 376 27.03 33.68 -23.66
N GLU A 377 25.90 33.69 -24.34
CA GLU A 377 25.21 34.89 -24.85
C GLU A 377 23.70 34.76 -24.74
N LEU A 378 23.02 35.88 -24.59
CA LEU A 378 21.53 35.96 -24.63
C LEU A 378 21.11 36.80 -25.84
N SER A 379 20.01 36.39 -26.48
CA SER A 379 19.34 37.24 -27.45
C SER A 379 18.74 38.48 -26.77
N GLU A 380 18.43 39.52 -27.54
CA GLU A 380 17.83 40.74 -27.00
C GLU A 380 16.48 40.48 -26.30
N GLU A 381 15.70 39.54 -26.83
CA GLU A 381 14.43 39.14 -26.24
C GLU A 381 14.65 38.39 -24.92
N GLN A 382 15.58 37.46 -24.87
CA GLN A 382 15.96 36.76 -23.64
C GLN A 382 16.53 37.70 -22.57
N ARG A 383 17.30 38.74 -22.95
CA ARG A 383 17.79 39.75 -22.00
C ARG A 383 16.63 40.51 -21.34
N ARG A 384 15.66 40.96 -22.13
CA ARG A 384 14.48 41.66 -21.59
C ARG A 384 13.67 40.75 -20.67
N LEU A 385 13.45 39.50 -21.09
CA LEU A 385 12.75 38.52 -20.27
C LEU A 385 13.49 38.23 -18.96
N CYS A 386 14.80 37.99 -19.06
CA CYS A 386 15.69 37.78 -17.91
C CYS A 386 15.63 38.92 -16.91
N GLN A 387 15.77 40.18 -17.40
CA GLN A 387 15.70 41.37 -16.54
C GLN A 387 14.35 41.40 -15.79
N SER A 388 13.25 41.27 -16.53
CA SER A 388 11.90 41.29 -15.96
C SER A 388 11.66 40.19 -14.91
N VAL A 389 12.21 38.99 -15.13
CA VAL A 389 12.08 37.86 -14.20
C VAL A 389 12.93 38.09 -12.95
N VAL A 390 14.16 38.53 -13.13
CA VAL A 390 15.06 38.82 -12.00
C VAL A 390 14.50 39.94 -11.12
N ASP A 391 13.95 41.00 -11.71
CA ASP A 391 13.31 42.09 -10.94
C ASP A 391 12.18 41.53 -10.03
N VAL A 392 11.33 40.66 -10.56
CA VAL A 392 10.26 40.00 -9.78
C VAL A 392 10.82 39.14 -8.65
N LEU A 393 11.88 38.34 -8.91
CA LEU A 393 12.50 37.49 -7.90
C LEU A 393 13.16 38.34 -6.79
N LEU A 394 13.81 39.44 -7.16
CA LEU A 394 14.42 40.37 -6.20
C LEU A 394 13.37 41.05 -5.32
N ASP A 395 12.25 41.51 -5.91
CA ASP A 395 11.14 42.09 -5.16
C ASP A 395 10.53 41.09 -4.17
N ALA A 396 10.50 39.81 -4.52
CA ALA A 396 10.09 38.73 -3.64
C ALA A 396 11.18 38.35 -2.60
N GLY A 397 12.34 38.99 -2.62
CA GLY A 397 13.45 38.66 -1.72
C GLY A 397 14.18 37.36 -2.05
N MET A 398 13.99 36.82 -3.25
CA MET A 398 14.63 35.58 -3.72
C MET A 398 16.00 35.94 -4.36
N ILE A 399 17.06 35.89 -3.56
CA ILE A 399 18.43 36.21 -3.98
C ILE A 399 19.22 34.89 -4.05
N PHE A 400 19.99 34.73 -5.13
CA PHE A 400 20.79 33.52 -5.38
C PHE A 400 22.20 33.89 -5.87
N ALA A 401 23.18 33.03 -5.60
CA ALA A 401 24.58 33.27 -5.97
C ALA A 401 24.80 33.44 -7.47
N TYR A 402 24.05 32.65 -8.30
CA TYR A 402 24.18 32.73 -9.77
C TYR A 402 23.69 34.06 -10.38
N PHE A 403 23.03 34.93 -9.61
CA PHE A 403 22.68 36.28 -10.10
C PHE A 403 23.92 37.10 -10.48
N LYS A 404 25.05 36.83 -9.84
CA LYS A 404 26.32 37.45 -10.24
C LYS A 404 26.72 37.14 -11.68
N ASP A 405 26.43 35.91 -12.15
CA ASP A 405 26.71 35.48 -13.52
C ASP A 405 25.81 36.20 -14.54
N LEU A 406 24.58 36.54 -14.13
CA LEU A 406 23.64 37.30 -14.96
C LEU A 406 24.03 38.77 -15.15
N ALA A 407 24.86 39.35 -14.26
CA ALA A 407 25.28 40.73 -14.33
C ALA A 407 26.01 41.08 -15.64
N ARG A 408 26.53 40.09 -16.36
CA ARG A 408 27.15 40.30 -17.71
C ARG A 408 26.11 40.59 -18.80
N PHE A 409 24.82 40.29 -18.57
CA PHE A 409 23.75 40.43 -19.56
C PHE A 409 22.72 41.48 -19.18
N ILE A 410 22.45 41.61 -17.87
CA ILE A 410 21.35 42.44 -17.32
C ILE A 410 21.85 43.30 -16.16
N HIS A 411 21.02 44.25 -15.77
CA HIS A 411 21.32 45.09 -14.60
C HIS A 411 20.97 44.30 -13.32
N ILE A 412 21.98 44.08 -12.48
CA ILE A 412 21.84 43.56 -11.11
C ILE A 412 22.21 44.66 -10.13
N PRO A 413 21.39 44.97 -9.11
CA PRO A 413 21.70 46.00 -8.12
C PRO A 413 23.04 45.78 -7.42
N GLY A 414 23.83 46.87 -7.24
CA GLY A 414 25.17 46.81 -6.65
C GLY A 414 25.21 46.21 -5.24
N ASN A 415 24.14 46.44 -4.45
CA ASN A 415 24.04 45.85 -3.11
C ASN A 415 23.94 44.31 -3.10
N ILE A 416 23.72 43.66 -4.23
CA ILE A 416 23.76 42.19 -4.41
C ILE A 416 25.15 41.78 -4.92
N LEU A 417 25.68 42.51 -5.91
CA LEU A 417 26.97 42.20 -6.51
C LEU A 417 28.15 42.34 -5.54
N ASP A 418 28.02 43.27 -4.58
CA ASP A 418 29.05 43.55 -3.58
C ASP A 418 29.09 42.52 -2.44
N LYS A 419 28.15 41.58 -2.41
CA LYS A 419 28.05 40.57 -1.36
C LYS A 419 28.41 39.18 -1.86
N GLU A 420 29.06 38.41 -0.99
CA GLU A 420 29.12 36.96 -1.16
C GLU A 420 27.85 36.33 -0.62
N ILE A 421 27.27 35.42 -1.39
CA ILE A 421 26.02 34.74 -1.06
C ILE A 421 26.34 33.28 -0.79
N ILE A 422 26.19 32.88 0.48
CA ILE A 422 26.34 31.49 0.92
C ILE A 422 24.97 30.84 0.85
N GLU A 423 24.85 29.83 0.01
CA GLU A 423 23.62 29.06 -0.17
C GLU A 423 23.74 27.70 0.50
N TYR A 424 22.64 27.23 1.10
CA TYR A 424 22.55 25.91 1.71
C TYR A 424 21.19 25.29 1.44
N HIS A 425 21.20 24.04 0.98
CA HIS A 425 19.99 23.22 0.78
C HIS A 425 19.78 22.33 2.00
N GLY A 426 18.91 22.75 2.90
CA GLY A 426 18.66 22.11 4.18
C GLY A 426 17.29 21.45 4.30
N ASN A 427 16.99 20.95 5.48
CA ASN A 427 15.66 20.45 5.81
C ASN A 427 14.80 21.57 6.39
N ARG A 428 13.57 21.77 5.88
CA ARG A 428 12.63 22.80 6.39
C ARG A 428 12.30 22.68 7.88
N ALA A 429 12.42 21.47 8.44
CA ALA A 429 12.14 21.23 9.85
C ALA A 429 13.29 21.69 10.78
N VAL A 430 14.44 22.05 10.22
CA VAL A 430 15.65 22.36 10.96
C VAL A 430 16.08 23.80 10.66
N ARG A 431 16.61 24.50 11.65
CA ARG A 431 17.19 25.84 11.46
C ARG A 431 18.67 25.72 11.20
N PRO A 432 19.16 26.13 10.01
CA PRO A 432 20.57 26.18 9.72
C PRO A 432 21.19 27.48 10.28
N TYR A 433 22.36 27.32 10.84
CA TYR A 433 23.18 28.39 11.34
C TYR A 433 24.51 28.44 10.58
N LEU A 434 24.95 29.64 10.26
CA LEU A 434 26.27 29.89 9.72
C LEU A 434 27.22 30.25 10.88
N ARG A 435 28.16 29.38 11.18
CA ARG A 435 29.29 29.66 12.07
C ARG A 435 30.43 30.19 11.22
N LEU A 436 30.81 31.43 11.43
CA LEU A 436 31.74 32.12 10.53
C LEU A 436 32.75 33.02 11.28
N ARG A 437 33.85 33.33 10.59
CA ARG A 437 34.79 34.42 10.94
C ARG A 437 35.39 35.01 9.67
N ILE A 438 35.78 36.26 9.73
CA ILE A 438 36.42 36.97 8.62
C ILE A 438 37.86 37.36 9.02
N LEU A 439 38.83 36.67 8.43
CA LEU A 439 40.25 36.90 8.66
C LEU A 439 40.72 38.08 7.83
N PRO A 440 41.73 38.86 8.32
CA PRO A 440 42.41 38.75 9.61
C PRO A 440 41.74 39.50 10.77
N GLN A 441 40.52 40.06 10.58
CA GLN A 441 39.88 40.94 11.58
C GLN A 441 39.28 40.20 12.76
N GLU A 442 38.83 38.98 12.53
CA GLU A 442 38.12 38.15 13.52
C GLU A 442 38.95 36.90 13.86
N GLU A 443 39.33 36.73 15.14
CA GLU A 443 40.01 35.51 15.59
C GLU A 443 39.03 34.41 15.95
N GLU A 444 37.84 34.76 16.48
CA GLU A 444 36.85 33.82 16.98
C GLU A 444 35.68 33.67 15.99
N PHE A 445 35.13 32.47 15.97
CA PHE A 445 33.91 32.18 15.20
C PHE A 445 32.69 32.70 15.95
N HIS A 446 31.77 33.31 15.22
CA HIS A 446 30.44 33.67 15.71
C HIS A 446 29.34 32.99 14.88
N TYR A 447 28.12 33.04 15.39
CA TYR A 447 26.97 32.37 14.76
C TYR A 447 26.01 33.40 14.19
N GLU A 448 25.48 33.09 12.99
CA GLU A 448 24.41 33.85 12.38
C GLU A 448 23.35 32.87 11.83
N GLU A 449 22.07 33.22 11.97
CA GLU A 449 20.98 32.44 11.39
C GLU A 449 20.92 32.65 9.88
N MET A 450 20.72 31.57 9.11
CA MET A 450 20.53 31.64 7.67
C MET A 450 19.05 31.89 7.35
N ARG A 451 18.77 32.69 6.33
CA ARG A 451 17.44 33.10 5.92
C ARG A 451 16.90 32.13 4.84
N LEU A 452 15.69 31.57 5.07
CA LEU A 452 14.98 30.78 4.05
C LEU A 452 14.54 31.71 2.92
N VAL A 453 14.88 31.38 1.67
CA VAL A 453 14.52 32.15 0.48
C VAL A 453 13.54 31.41 -0.42
N TYR A 454 13.71 30.08 -0.57
CA TYR A 454 12.81 29.29 -1.39
C TYR A 454 12.84 27.82 -0.94
N ARG A 455 11.68 27.22 -0.68
CA ARG A 455 11.55 25.81 -0.25
C ARG A 455 12.52 25.43 0.89
N ASP A 456 13.61 24.75 0.56
CA ASP A 456 14.67 24.26 1.44
C ASP A 456 16.01 25.00 1.24
N ILE A 457 15.99 26.09 0.46
CA ILE A 457 17.18 26.89 0.18
C ILE A 457 17.28 28.05 1.18
N TYR A 458 18.35 28.03 1.91
CA TYR A 458 18.74 29.08 2.87
C TYR A 458 19.91 29.86 2.36
N ILE A 459 19.94 31.15 2.64
CA ILE A 459 21.08 32.01 2.29
C ILE A 459 21.59 32.82 3.48
N ARG A 460 22.86 33.21 3.37
CA ARG A 460 23.44 34.29 4.15
C ARG A 460 24.33 35.14 3.27
N GLU A 461 24.15 36.45 3.35
CA GLU A 461 24.87 37.43 2.57
C GLU A 461 25.99 38.05 3.41
N LYS A 462 27.21 38.15 2.85
CA LYS A 462 28.38 38.74 3.51
C LYS A 462 29.13 39.68 2.58
N VAL A 463 29.56 40.78 3.12
CA VAL A 463 30.49 41.68 2.42
C VAL A 463 31.90 41.33 2.84
N ILE A 464 32.77 41.06 1.88
CA ILE A 464 34.18 40.71 2.07
C ILE A 464 35.01 41.72 1.29
N PHE A 465 35.95 42.30 1.97
CA PHE A 465 36.85 43.27 1.36
C PHE A 465 38.10 42.60 0.79
N GLU A 466 38.81 43.33 -0.08
CA GLU A 466 40.07 42.86 -0.65
C GLU A 466 41.11 42.55 0.46
N GLY A 467 41.65 41.33 0.45
CA GLY A 467 42.54 40.82 1.48
C GLY A 467 41.89 40.13 2.67
N GLU A 468 40.55 40.06 2.68
CA GLU A 468 39.81 39.29 3.67
C GLU A 468 39.53 37.88 3.17
N THR A 469 39.40 36.95 4.13
CA THR A 469 38.99 35.57 3.91
C THR A 469 37.87 35.21 4.88
N LEU A 470 36.75 34.85 4.34
CA LEU A 470 35.63 34.33 5.11
C LEU A 470 35.78 32.83 5.26
N GLU A 471 35.98 32.37 6.48
CA GLU A 471 35.86 30.95 6.84
C GLU A 471 34.48 30.69 7.44
N TYR A 472 33.81 29.64 6.97
CA TYR A 472 32.47 29.32 7.46
C TYR A 472 32.20 27.83 7.60
N GLN A 473 31.25 27.50 8.47
CA GLN A 473 30.69 26.19 8.68
C GLN A 473 29.17 26.33 8.75
N ILE A 474 28.45 25.49 8.03
CA ILE A 474 26.97 25.42 8.10
C ILE A 474 26.59 24.30 9.06
N GLU A 475 25.84 24.64 10.09
CA GLU A 475 25.41 23.72 11.14
C GLU A 475 23.90 23.69 11.22
N GLU A 476 23.34 22.46 11.35
CA GLU A 476 21.91 22.25 11.65
C GLU A 476 21.74 21.89 13.13
N GLU A 477 20.71 22.45 13.75
CA GLU A 477 20.34 22.15 15.12
C GLU A 477 19.21 21.09 15.11
N GLU A 478 19.56 19.86 15.49
CA GLU A 478 18.64 18.74 15.69
C GLU A 478 18.64 18.34 17.17
N ASP A 479 17.48 18.33 17.81
CA ASP A 479 17.32 17.95 19.23
C ASP A 479 18.24 18.72 20.20
N GLY A 480 18.52 19.99 19.91
CA GLY A 480 19.41 20.84 20.72
C GLY A 480 20.90 20.57 20.52
N VAL A 481 21.26 19.74 19.54
CA VAL A 481 22.65 19.46 19.18
C VAL A 481 22.94 20.01 17.79
N ARG A 482 23.99 20.82 17.68
CA ARG A 482 24.43 21.35 16.39
C ARG A 482 25.41 20.41 15.71
N LYS A 483 25.09 20.08 14.46
CA LYS A 483 25.90 19.19 13.61
C LYS A 483 26.38 19.97 12.38
N THR A 484 27.66 19.98 12.15
CA THR A 484 28.24 20.58 10.94
C THR A 484 27.89 19.76 9.72
N LYS A 485 27.27 20.40 8.73
CA LYS A 485 26.88 19.80 7.44
C LYS A 485 27.87 20.17 6.32
N GLU A 486 28.33 21.41 6.32
CA GLU A 486 29.19 21.94 5.26
C GLU A 486 30.25 22.87 5.84
N LYS A 487 31.38 22.98 5.16
CA LYS A 487 32.47 23.93 5.49
C LYS A 487 33.00 24.55 4.22
N GLY A 488 33.32 25.83 4.27
CA GLY A 488 33.86 26.54 3.12
C GLY A 488 34.75 27.70 3.52
N GLU A 489 35.47 28.18 2.51
CA GLU A 489 36.33 29.34 2.60
C GLU A 489 36.14 30.18 1.33
N ILE A 490 35.95 31.49 1.49
CA ILE A 490 35.80 32.43 0.39
C ILE A 490 36.82 33.56 0.61
N SER A 491 37.75 33.70 -0.31
CA SER A 491 38.77 34.75 -0.24
C SER A 491 38.53 35.82 -1.30
N CYS A 492 38.49 37.07 -0.88
CA CYS A 492 38.50 38.18 -1.81
C CYS A 492 39.99 38.47 -2.18
N ARG A 493 40.43 37.88 -3.30
CA ARG A 493 41.80 37.99 -3.76
C ARG A 493 42.05 39.34 -4.41
N GLU A 494 43.30 39.88 -4.25
CA GLU A 494 43.76 41.02 -5.00
C GLU A 494 43.59 40.77 -6.51
N ILE A 495 42.96 41.70 -7.21
CA ILE A 495 42.80 41.61 -8.66
C ILE A 495 44.18 41.88 -9.31
N PRO A 496 44.72 40.92 -10.10
CA PRO A 496 46.00 41.12 -10.75
C PRO A 496 46.02 42.41 -11.59
N GLY A 497 47.02 43.24 -11.37
CA GLY A 497 47.19 44.51 -12.09
C GLY A 497 46.59 45.75 -11.42
N ARG A 498 45.92 45.64 -10.28
CA ARG A 498 45.56 46.81 -9.46
C ARG A 498 46.76 47.26 -8.60
N SER A 499 47.14 48.48 -8.76
CA SER A 499 48.16 49.09 -7.90
C SER A 499 47.62 49.32 -6.49
N ARG A 500 48.42 48.99 -5.45
CA ARG A 500 48.08 49.30 -4.06
C ARG A 500 47.89 50.81 -3.83
N GLU A 501 48.38 51.65 -4.77
CA GLU A 501 48.21 53.09 -4.75
C GLU A 501 46.98 53.59 -5.52
N SER A 502 46.11 52.68 -6.01
CA SER A 502 44.93 53.06 -6.73
C SER A 502 43.86 53.71 -5.84
N ARG A 503 42.94 54.50 -6.44
CA ARG A 503 41.75 55.03 -5.76
C ARG A 503 40.93 53.96 -5.10
N PHE A 504 40.80 52.83 -5.78
CA PHE A 504 40.06 51.69 -5.26
C PHE A 504 40.71 51.11 -3.99
N ALA A 505 42.04 50.91 -3.98
CA ALA A 505 42.73 50.40 -2.81
C ALA A 505 42.56 51.35 -1.62
N ALA A 506 42.67 52.66 -1.83
CA ALA A 506 42.43 53.64 -0.79
C ALA A 506 41.01 53.64 -0.24
N LEU A 507 40.00 53.45 -1.11
CA LEU A 507 38.59 53.30 -0.69
C LEU A 507 38.35 52.00 0.07
N ASN A 508 38.97 50.91 -0.36
CA ASN A 508 38.89 49.60 0.31
C ASN A 508 39.50 49.68 1.73
N GLU A 509 40.67 50.29 1.86
CA GLU A 509 41.34 50.54 3.17
C GLU A 509 40.50 51.41 4.10
N MET A 510 39.84 52.45 3.58
CA MET A 510 38.95 53.30 4.39
C MET A 510 37.71 52.46 4.82
N SER A 511 37.15 51.65 3.93
CA SER A 511 36.01 50.75 4.25
C SER A 511 36.39 49.73 5.31
N LEU A 512 37.57 49.12 5.23
CA LEU A 512 38.08 48.20 6.26
C LEU A 512 38.28 48.92 7.61
N SER A 513 38.84 50.13 7.60
CA SER A 513 39.00 50.94 8.83
C SER A 513 37.66 51.29 9.48
N LEU A 514 36.62 51.54 8.67
CA LEU A 514 35.28 51.79 9.14
C LEU A 514 34.67 50.52 9.74
N LYS A 515 34.83 49.39 9.06
CA LYS A 515 34.29 48.08 9.49
C LYS A 515 34.83 47.67 10.86
N VAL A 516 36.09 47.91 11.16
CA VAL A 516 36.72 47.59 12.44
C VAL A 516 36.62 48.74 13.47
N ASN A 517 35.78 49.75 13.21
CA ASN A 517 35.58 50.93 14.05
C ASN A 517 36.88 51.67 14.44
N ASN A 518 37.87 51.61 13.56
CA ASN A 518 39.14 52.36 13.78
C ASN A 518 39.02 53.79 13.22
N GLU A 519 38.37 54.67 13.98
CA GLU A 519 38.14 56.07 13.57
C GLU A 519 39.41 56.85 13.29
N THR A 520 40.49 56.57 14.03
CA THR A 520 41.78 57.31 13.86
C THR A 520 42.39 57.00 12.50
N ALA A 521 42.48 55.69 12.16
CA ALA A 521 43.00 55.29 10.86
C ALA A 521 42.08 55.75 9.71
N LEU A 522 40.74 55.66 9.90
CA LEU A 522 39.78 56.13 8.91
C LEU A 522 39.97 57.65 8.62
N ARG A 523 40.04 58.49 9.66
CA ARG A 523 40.21 59.92 9.49
C ARG A 523 41.54 60.28 8.82
N GLU A 524 42.62 59.57 9.13
CA GLU A 524 43.93 59.77 8.50
C GLU A 524 43.88 59.41 7.01
N LYS A 525 43.35 58.24 6.66
CA LYS A 525 43.15 57.75 5.28
C LYS A 525 42.22 58.67 4.48
N MET A 526 41.17 59.18 5.09
CA MET A 526 40.27 60.14 4.45
C MET A 526 40.98 61.43 4.12
N ARG A 527 41.81 61.96 5.04
CA ARG A 527 42.59 63.17 4.79
C ARG A 527 43.60 62.97 3.65
N GLU A 528 44.28 61.83 3.62
CA GLU A 528 45.21 61.52 2.52
C GLU A 528 44.49 61.41 1.19
N TYR A 529 43.34 60.68 1.15
CA TYR A 529 42.51 60.55 -0.03
C TYR A 529 42.06 61.92 -0.53
N GLN A 530 41.53 62.76 0.34
CA GLN A 530 41.07 64.11 -0.02
C GLN A 530 42.20 64.98 -0.58
N LYS A 531 43.45 64.92 -0.02
CA LYS A 531 44.58 65.61 -0.55
C LYS A 531 44.96 65.19 -1.97
N ARG A 532 44.95 63.86 -2.22
CA ARG A 532 45.27 63.30 -3.53
C ARG A 532 44.13 63.60 -4.54
N ASP A 533 42.90 63.53 -4.13
CA ASP A 533 41.73 63.82 -4.95
C ASP A 533 41.66 65.33 -5.30
N ALA A 534 41.94 66.19 -4.36
CA ALA A 534 42.01 67.63 -4.62
C ALA A 534 43.08 67.97 -5.66
N ALA A 535 44.24 67.31 -5.61
CA ALA A 535 45.33 67.52 -6.60
C ALA A 535 44.86 67.01 -8.01
N VAL A 536 44.24 65.90 -8.10
CA VAL A 536 43.69 65.35 -9.37
C VAL A 536 42.57 66.23 -9.92
N SER A 537 41.64 66.67 -9.07
CA SER A 537 40.47 67.49 -9.48
C SER A 537 40.89 68.90 -9.91
N ALA A 538 42.00 69.40 -9.37
CA ALA A 538 42.57 70.68 -9.81
C ALA A 538 43.21 70.62 -11.21
N LEU A 539 43.73 69.43 -11.60
CA LEU A 539 44.33 69.21 -12.92
C LEU A 539 43.35 68.77 -13.99
N PHE A 540 42.31 68.03 -13.56
CA PHE A 540 41.26 67.42 -14.41
C PHE A 540 39.90 67.81 -13.86
N PRO A 541 39.39 69.01 -14.05
CA PRO A 541 38.05 69.38 -13.62
C PRO A 541 37.06 68.54 -14.33
N ILE A 542 36.28 67.74 -13.55
CA ILE A 542 35.19 66.96 -14.06
C ILE A 542 34.13 67.95 -14.53
N ALA A 543 33.79 67.90 -15.84
CA ALA A 543 32.75 68.71 -16.45
C ALA A 543 31.36 68.20 -16.03
#